data_4e3df4fa5efe9c44d32fde8eff7cd995
#
_entry.id   4e3df4fa5efe9c44d32fde8eff7cd995
#
_cell.length_a   1.000
_cell.length_b   1.000
_cell.length_c   1.000
_cell.angle_alpha   90.00
_cell.angle_beta   90.00
_cell.angle_gamma   90.00
#
_symmetry.space_group_name_H-M   'P 1'
#
loop_
_entity.id
_entity.type
_entity.pdbx_description
1 polymer ?
#
loop_
_entity_poly.entity_id
_entity_poly.type
_entity_poly.pdbx_seq_one_letter_code
_entity_poly.pdbx_strand_id
1 'polypeptide(L)'
;MTLEEAIKKIQPLDEEAMEYTRARWNTLGKPLHSLGRLEEMVTQFAGIYRDKNPHLGKKAVIVMAADNGVVAEGVTQTGQEVTKTVTENMTKHNATICIMSSMSGADVYPVDIGIATDCDNPGVLPRKIKYGTDNMAKGPAMSREEAVKAIEVGIGMVADLKEKGYNVLATGEMGIGNTTTSSAVCSVLIDQSVEKVTGKGAGLTNKDLEHKIEVIRQSIALNKVNADDPLDVLAKVGGLDIAGMAGCYIGGAALNIPVFIDGFISSVAALIAIRLVPECAPYLFPSHCSNEPAGRMILDAIGKQPYILANMCLGEGTGAVMGFTIADYAFKAYWELPSFEQTNFGTYEELN
;
A
#
# COMPACT_ATOMS: atom_id res chain seq x y z
N MET A 1 8.24 -15.36 -9.50
CA MET A 1 7.78 -16.11 -8.30
C MET A 1 6.27 -16.11 -8.32
N THR A 2 5.64 -17.27 -8.27
CA THR A 2 4.18 -17.40 -8.21
C THR A 2 3.63 -17.02 -6.83
N LEU A 3 2.32 -16.81 -6.74
CA LEU A 3 1.65 -16.53 -5.46
C LEU A 3 1.88 -17.66 -4.44
N GLU A 4 1.75 -18.93 -4.88
CA GLU A 4 1.97 -20.08 -3.99
C GLU A 4 3.42 -20.18 -3.51
N GLU A 5 4.39 -19.89 -4.38
CA GLU A 5 5.81 -19.86 -4.00
C GLU A 5 6.12 -18.75 -3.01
N ALA A 6 5.48 -17.58 -3.16
CA ALA A 6 5.63 -16.46 -2.25
C ALA A 6 5.08 -16.82 -0.85
N ILE A 7 3.87 -17.35 -0.77
CA ILE A 7 3.24 -17.79 0.49
C ILE A 7 4.15 -18.75 1.27
N LYS A 8 4.73 -19.74 0.59
CA LYS A 8 5.62 -20.72 1.22
C LYS A 8 6.93 -20.13 1.77
N LYS A 9 7.33 -18.94 1.31
CA LYS A 9 8.56 -18.27 1.77
C LYS A 9 8.36 -17.34 2.96
N ILE A 10 7.12 -16.96 3.26
CA ILE A 10 6.85 -16.06 4.38
C ILE A 10 7.18 -16.75 5.69
N GLN A 11 7.92 -16.06 6.55
CA GLN A 11 8.33 -16.55 7.85
C GLN A 11 7.84 -15.57 8.94
N PRO A 12 7.65 -16.02 10.18
CA PRO A 12 7.48 -15.11 11.30
C PRO A 12 8.67 -14.15 11.42
N LEU A 13 8.45 -12.97 11.99
CA LEU A 13 9.53 -12.02 12.29
C LEU A 13 10.57 -12.68 13.21
N ASP A 14 11.82 -12.24 13.10
CA ASP A 14 12.91 -12.72 13.95
C ASP A 14 12.82 -12.08 15.34
N GLU A 15 12.31 -12.82 16.32
CA GLU A 15 12.11 -12.31 17.68
C GLU A 15 13.44 -12.02 18.40
N GLU A 16 14.50 -12.78 18.12
CA GLU A 16 15.81 -12.53 18.72
C GLU A 16 16.38 -11.18 18.27
N ALA A 17 16.23 -10.83 16.99
CA ALA A 17 16.62 -9.52 16.48
C ALA A 17 15.76 -8.39 17.08
N MET A 18 14.45 -8.65 17.26
CA MET A 18 13.53 -7.68 17.88
C MET A 18 13.87 -7.45 19.37
N GLU A 19 14.14 -8.50 20.14
CA GLU A 19 14.51 -8.39 21.55
C GLU A 19 15.84 -7.63 21.73
N TYR A 20 16.83 -7.92 20.88
CA TYR A 20 18.09 -7.18 20.88
C TYR A 20 17.87 -5.68 20.63
N THR A 21 17.00 -5.35 19.68
CA THR A 21 16.67 -3.95 19.33
C THR A 21 15.93 -3.25 20.49
N ARG A 22 14.97 -3.91 21.14
CA ARG A 22 14.31 -3.39 22.35
C ARG A 22 15.30 -3.13 23.47
N ALA A 23 16.20 -4.09 23.74
CA ALA A 23 17.24 -3.95 24.76
C ALA A 23 18.16 -2.77 24.45
N ARG A 24 18.58 -2.59 23.18
CA ARG A 24 19.39 -1.43 22.78
C ARG A 24 18.65 -0.11 23.01
N TRP A 25 17.36 0.02 22.65
CA TRP A 25 16.58 1.23 22.93
C TRP A 25 16.64 1.65 24.40
N ASN A 26 16.62 0.68 25.32
CA ASN A 26 16.68 0.92 26.76
C ASN A 26 18.06 1.35 27.26
N THR A 27 19.11 1.24 26.45
CA THR A 27 20.46 1.76 26.78
C THR A 27 20.69 3.19 26.30
N LEU A 28 19.84 3.72 25.44
CA LEU A 28 20.01 5.06 24.86
C LEU A 28 19.56 6.15 25.84
N GLY A 29 20.30 7.28 25.89
CA GLY A 29 20.12 8.39 26.82
C GLY A 29 18.82 9.17 26.66
N LYS A 30 17.70 8.54 26.88
CA LYS A 30 16.33 9.08 26.82
C LYS A 30 15.43 8.37 27.83
N PRO A 31 14.30 8.97 28.25
CA PRO A 31 13.30 8.24 29.03
C PRO A 31 12.86 6.96 28.32
N LEU A 32 12.66 5.88 29.05
CA LEU A 32 12.22 4.60 28.48
C LEU A 32 10.91 4.78 27.70
N HIS A 33 10.84 4.14 26.55
CA HIS A 33 9.66 4.14 25.66
C HIS A 33 9.17 5.52 25.17
N SER A 34 9.97 6.60 25.39
CA SER A 34 9.55 7.97 25.13
C SER A 34 9.40 8.33 23.63
N LEU A 35 9.94 7.54 22.72
CA LEU A 35 9.71 7.68 21.28
C LEU A 35 8.56 6.78 20.77
N GLY A 36 7.95 5.98 21.67
CA GLY A 36 6.74 5.22 21.39
C GLY A 36 6.84 4.40 20.11
N ARG A 37 5.91 4.58 19.19
CA ARG A 37 5.83 3.82 17.93
C ARG A 37 7.05 3.94 17.01
N LEU A 38 7.92 4.93 17.19
CA LEU A 38 9.19 4.98 16.44
C LEU A 38 10.15 3.89 16.91
N GLU A 39 10.15 3.57 18.21
CA GLU A 39 10.94 2.46 18.75
C GLU A 39 10.39 1.11 18.26
N GLU A 40 9.06 0.97 18.24
CA GLU A 40 8.39 -0.21 17.70
C GLU A 40 8.70 -0.40 16.21
N MET A 41 8.75 0.69 15.42
CA MET A 41 9.06 0.64 13.99
C MET A 41 10.44 0.04 13.76
N VAL A 42 11.49 0.56 14.39
CA VAL A 42 12.86 0.03 14.23
C VAL A 42 12.94 -1.41 14.69
N THR A 43 12.26 -1.74 15.78
CA THR A 43 12.19 -3.10 16.32
C THR A 43 11.56 -4.06 15.32
N GLN A 44 10.44 -3.65 14.70
CA GLN A 44 9.76 -4.45 13.68
C GLN A 44 10.65 -4.61 12.42
N PHE A 45 11.36 -3.57 12.00
CA PHE A 45 12.33 -3.67 10.90
C PHE A 45 13.46 -4.66 11.22
N ALA A 46 13.98 -4.68 12.45
CA ALA A 46 14.97 -5.68 12.86
C ALA A 46 14.45 -7.11 12.68
N GLY A 47 13.20 -7.35 13.09
CA GLY A 47 12.53 -8.64 12.90
C GLY A 47 12.33 -9.01 11.43
N ILE A 48 11.95 -8.04 10.59
CA ILE A 48 11.76 -8.24 9.14
C ILE A 48 13.09 -8.56 8.45
N TYR A 49 14.13 -7.78 8.72
CA TYR A 49 15.45 -7.97 8.13
C TYR A 49 16.20 -9.17 8.70
N ARG A 50 15.74 -9.71 9.84
CA ARG A 50 16.43 -10.76 10.60
C ARG A 50 17.84 -10.34 10.97
N ASP A 51 17.97 -9.07 11.36
CA ASP A 51 19.25 -8.41 11.64
C ASP A 51 19.15 -7.59 12.93
N LYS A 52 20.07 -7.85 13.87
CA LYS A 52 20.20 -7.10 15.14
C LYS A 52 20.70 -5.66 14.93
N ASN A 53 21.25 -5.37 13.77
CA ASN A 53 21.75 -4.05 13.39
C ASN A 53 21.03 -3.52 12.13
N PRO A 54 19.70 -3.30 12.20
CA PRO A 54 18.92 -2.92 11.05
C PRO A 54 19.32 -1.54 10.53
N HIS A 55 19.45 -1.40 9.21
CA HIS A 55 19.69 -0.14 8.53
C HIS A 55 18.70 0.09 7.40
N LEU A 56 18.23 1.33 7.27
CA LEU A 56 17.50 1.74 6.08
C LEU A 56 18.46 1.85 4.90
N GLY A 57 18.13 1.18 3.81
CA GLY A 57 18.87 1.28 2.55
C GLY A 57 18.10 2.08 1.51
N LYS A 58 18.18 1.64 0.26
CA LYS A 58 17.46 2.27 -0.85
C LYS A 58 15.95 2.10 -0.69
N LYS A 59 15.23 3.17 -0.98
CA LYS A 59 13.77 3.24 -0.90
C LYS A 59 13.16 3.37 -2.27
N ALA A 60 12.05 2.70 -2.54
CA ALA A 60 11.30 2.88 -3.77
C ALA A 60 9.78 2.84 -3.56
N VAL A 61 9.07 3.56 -4.42
CA VAL A 61 7.61 3.50 -4.54
C VAL A 61 7.26 2.77 -5.83
N ILE A 62 6.48 1.71 -5.74
CA ILE A 62 5.91 1.00 -6.88
C ILE A 62 4.51 1.58 -7.14
N VAL A 63 4.34 2.27 -8.27
CA VAL A 63 3.05 2.87 -8.63
C VAL A 63 2.38 1.99 -9.68
N MET A 64 1.33 1.27 -9.28
CA MET A 64 0.56 0.41 -10.16
C MET A 64 -0.45 1.24 -10.96
N ALA A 65 -0.28 1.28 -12.28
CA ALA A 65 -1.14 2.05 -13.18
C ALA A 65 -2.10 1.14 -13.96
N ALA A 66 -3.41 1.34 -13.77
CA ALA A 66 -4.44 0.56 -14.47
C ALA A 66 -5.75 1.35 -14.62
N ASP A 67 -6.43 1.16 -15.72
CA ASP A 67 -7.75 1.71 -15.96
C ASP A 67 -8.86 0.76 -15.50
N ASN A 68 -9.97 1.35 -15.07
CA ASN A 68 -11.14 0.64 -14.57
C ASN A 68 -12.34 0.81 -15.49
N GLY A 69 -12.88 -0.27 -16.02
CA GLY A 69 -13.98 -0.25 -16.99
C GLY A 69 -15.28 0.38 -16.47
N VAL A 70 -15.45 0.44 -15.14
CA VAL A 70 -16.59 1.09 -14.50
C VAL A 70 -16.68 2.60 -14.79
N VAL A 71 -15.63 3.23 -15.29
CA VAL A 71 -15.63 4.64 -15.75
C VAL A 71 -16.70 4.87 -16.82
N ALA A 72 -17.02 3.86 -17.61
CA ALA A 72 -18.10 3.92 -18.61
C ALA A 72 -19.49 4.21 -18.01
N GLU A 73 -19.67 4.03 -16.70
CA GLU A 73 -20.92 4.34 -16.00
C GLU A 73 -20.99 5.80 -15.51
N GLY A 74 -20.02 6.66 -15.85
CA GLY A 74 -20.04 8.08 -15.46
C GLY A 74 -19.79 8.33 -13.97
N VAL A 75 -18.96 7.52 -13.32
CA VAL A 75 -18.63 7.59 -11.88
C VAL A 75 -17.40 8.43 -11.57
N THR A 76 -16.86 9.12 -12.56
CA THR A 76 -15.66 9.97 -12.48
C THR A 76 -15.83 11.28 -13.25
N GLN A 77 -15.07 12.32 -12.91
CA GLN A 77 -15.07 13.60 -13.65
C GLN A 77 -14.25 13.54 -14.95
N THR A 78 -13.22 12.68 -14.99
CA THR A 78 -12.28 12.56 -16.11
C THR A 78 -12.37 11.18 -16.72
N GLY A 79 -11.91 11.05 -17.96
CA GLY A 79 -11.82 9.77 -18.66
C GLY A 79 -10.50 9.04 -18.35
N GLN A 80 -10.37 7.84 -18.91
CA GLN A 80 -9.22 6.94 -18.72
C GLN A 80 -7.92 7.49 -19.33
N GLU A 81 -7.99 8.46 -20.25
CA GLU A 81 -6.79 9.12 -20.83
C GLU A 81 -5.89 9.77 -19.79
N VAL A 82 -6.44 10.16 -18.63
CA VAL A 82 -5.70 10.77 -17.53
C VAL A 82 -4.77 9.76 -16.88
N THR A 83 -5.14 8.49 -16.79
CA THR A 83 -4.29 7.43 -16.21
C THR A 83 -2.94 7.35 -16.91
N LYS A 84 -2.94 7.23 -18.24
CA LYS A 84 -1.71 7.21 -19.03
C LYS A 84 -0.91 8.49 -18.86
N THR A 85 -1.57 9.65 -18.99
CA THR A 85 -0.92 10.95 -18.94
C THR A 85 -0.18 11.18 -17.62
N VAL A 86 -0.80 10.87 -16.48
CA VAL A 86 -0.18 11.02 -15.15
C VAL A 86 0.95 10.00 -14.98
N THR A 87 0.75 8.76 -15.42
CA THR A 87 1.79 7.71 -15.35
C THR A 87 3.03 8.12 -16.15
N GLU A 88 2.87 8.66 -17.35
CA GLU A 88 3.99 9.17 -18.15
C GLU A 88 4.64 10.42 -17.54
N ASN A 89 3.87 11.27 -16.85
CA ASN A 89 4.42 12.43 -16.15
C ASN A 89 5.31 12.04 -14.97
N MET A 90 5.09 10.88 -14.34
CA MET A 90 5.97 10.35 -13.30
C MET A 90 7.39 10.10 -13.84
N THR A 91 7.52 9.66 -15.08
CA THR A 91 8.85 9.45 -15.71
C THR A 91 9.61 10.75 -16.00
N LYS A 92 8.89 11.86 -16.03
CA LYS A 92 9.44 13.23 -16.26
C LYS A 92 9.60 14.01 -14.95
N HIS A 93 9.38 13.38 -13.79
CA HIS A 93 9.36 14.03 -12.48
C HIS A 93 8.34 15.17 -12.36
N ASN A 94 7.21 15.08 -13.07
CA ASN A 94 6.13 16.08 -13.11
C ASN A 94 4.85 15.63 -12.38
N ALA A 95 4.92 14.59 -11.55
CA ALA A 95 3.82 14.13 -10.70
C ALA A 95 4.11 14.45 -9.23
N THR A 96 3.06 14.55 -8.42
CA THR A 96 3.17 14.90 -7.00
C THR A 96 4.07 13.92 -6.25
N ILE A 97 3.92 12.62 -6.50
CA ILE A 97 4.75 11.59 -5.90
C ILE A 97 6.24 11.82 -6.18
N CYS A 98 6.62 12.22 -7.39
CA CYS A 98 8.03 12.42 -7.74
C CYS A 98 8.65 13.61 -6.97
N ILE A 99 7.88 14.68 -6.76
CA ILE A 99 8.32 15.83 -5.99
C ILE A 99 8.47 15.44 -4.51
N MET A 100 7.49 14.74 -3.95
CA MET A 100 7.51 14.36 -2.54
C MET A 100 8.53 13.26 -2.25
N SER A 101 8.73 12.31 -3.16
CA SER A 101 9.71 11.22 -2.99
C SER A 101 11.15 11.73 -2.93
N SER A 102 11.45 12.86 -3.60
CA SER A 102 12.78 13.47 -3.57
C SER A 102 13.23 13.83 -2.13
N MET A 103 12.27 14.19 -1.25
CA MET A 103 12.57 14.52 0.15
C MET A 103 12.99 13.30 0.99
N SER A 104 12.50 12.13 0.65
CA SER A 104 12.85 10.87 1.33
C SER A 104 13.96 10.08 0.61
N GLY A 105 14.45 10.60 -0.52
CA GLY A 105 15.45 9.92 -1.36
C GLY A 105 14.92 8.62 -1.97
N ALA A 106 13.63 8.54 -2.25
CA ALA A 106 13.00 7.35 -2.81
C ALA A 106 12.85 7.46 -4.33
N ASP A 107 13.14 6.37 -5.04
CA ASP A 107 12.90 6.26 -6.47
C ASP A 107 11.44 5.88 -6.74
N VAL A 108 10.86 6.38 -7.84
CA VAL A 108 9.48 6.07 -8.26
C VAL A 108 9.49 5.16 -9.47
N TYR A 109 8.79 4.05 -9.37
CA TYR A 109 8.66 3.05 -10.43
C TYR A 109 7.22 2.96 -10.92
N PRO A 110 6.82 3.71 -11.96
CA PRO A 110 5.51 3.56 -12.58
C PRO A 110 5.45 2.25 -13.37
N VAL A 111 4.40 1.47 -13.14
CA VAL A 111 4.17 0.13 -13.71
C VAL A 111 2.86 0.12 -14.46
N ASP A 112 2.89 -0.07 -15.76
CA ASP A 112 1.68 -0.35 -16.54
C ASP A 112 1.24 -1.79 -16.31
N ILE A 113 0.28 -1.98 -15.41
CA ILE A 113 -0.33 -3.28 -15.13
C ILE A 113 -1.67 -3.45 -15.86
N GLY A 114 -2.24 -2.33 -16.36
CA GLY A 114 -3.53 -2.38 -17.03
C GLY A 114 -4.04 -1.06 -17.56
N ILE A 115 -3.19 -0.19 -18.10
CA ILE A 115 -3.62 1.03 -18.80
C ILE A 115 -4.42 0.62 -20.07
N ALA A 116 -5.55 1.26 -20.33
CA ALA A 116 -6.48 0.90 -21.43
C ALA A 116 -5.92 1.13 -22.84
N THR A 117 -4.80 1.83 -22.95
CA THR A 117 -4.10 2.12 -24.22
C THR A 117 -2.64 1.69 -24.14
N ASP A 118 -1.96 1.64 -25.28
CA ASP A 118 -0.53 1.40 -25.30
C ASP A 118 0.24 2.55 -24.63
N CYS A 119 1.24 2.19 -23.84
CA CYS A 119 2.13 3.11 -23.17
C CYS A 119 3.56 2.80 -23.62
N ASP A 120 4.05 3.55 -24.63
CA ASP A 120 5.37 3.34 -25.24
C ASP A 120 6.50 4.11 -24.53
N ASN A 121 6.19 4.72 -23.36
CA ASN A 121 7.18 5.46 -22.58
C ASN A 121 8.17 4.49 -21.92
N PRO A 122 9.48 4.55 -22.25
CA PRO A 122 10.48 3.61 -21.73
C PRO A 122 10.72 3.70 -20.21
N GLY A 123 10.27 4.78 -19.57
CA GLY A 123 10.33 4.94 -18.12
C GLY A 123 9.17 4.26 -17.37
N VAL A 124 8.13 3.81 -18.08
CA VAL A 124 7.02 3.03 -17.52
C VAL A 124 7.31 1.55 -17.70
N LEU A 125 7.28 0.79 -16.62
CA LEU A 125 7.59 -0.65 -16.67
C LEU A 125 6.42 -1.41 -17.31
N PRO A 126 6.62 -2.12 -18.44
CA PRO A 126 5.55 -2.83 -19.11
C PRO A 126 5.25 -4.17 -18.42
N ARG A 127 4.17 -4.23 -17.66
CA ARG A 127 3.69 -5.43 -16.95
C ARG A 127 2.20 -5.67 -17.18
N LYS A 128 1.67 -5.18 -18.30
CA LYS A 128 0.25 -5.19 -18.64
C LYS A 128 -0.36 -6.60 -18.63
N ILE A 129 -1.43 -6.78 -17.86
CA ILE A 129 -2.25 -8.00 -17.82
C ILE A 129 -3.34 -7.93 -18.89
N LYS A 130 -4.05 -6.80 -18.96
CA LYS A 130 -5.04 -6.49 -20.00
C LYS A 130 -5.19 -4.97 -20.17
N TYR A 131 -5.93 -4.53 -21.16
CA TYR A 131 -6.19 -3.12 -21.46
C TYR A 131 -7.36 -2.58 -20.62
N GLY A 132 -7.10 -2.31 -19.34
CA GLY A 132 -8.12 -1.96 -18.36
C GLY A 132 -8.94 -3.17 -17.89
N THR A 133 -9.66 -3.01 -16.77
CA THR A 133 -10.66 -4.02 -16.38
C THR A 133 -11.90 -3.93 -17.26
N ASP A 134 -12.71 -5.00 -17.26
CA ASP A 134 -14.06 -4.94 -17.75
C ASP A 134 -14.94 -4.09 -16.80
N ASN A 135 -16.13 -3.71 -17.27
CA ASN A 135 -17.07 -2.92 -16.50
C ASN A 135 -17.79 -3.78 -15.46
N MET A 136 -17.46 -3.62 -14.18
CA MET A 136 -18.06 -4.39 -13.09
C MET A 136 -19.58 -4.23 -12.97
N ALA A 137 -20.16 -3.17 -13.57
CA ALA A 137 -21.61 -2.98 -13.63
C ALA A 137 -22.31 -3.86 -14.69
N LYS A 138 -21.54 -4.59 -15.50
CA LYS A 138 -22.06 -5.47 -16.58
C LYS A 138 -21.61 -6.94 -16.44
N GLY A 139 -20.67 -7.21 -15.53
CA GLY A 139 -20.08 -8.52 -15.28
C GLY A 139 -18.84 -8.39 -14.40
N PRO A 140 -18.07 -9.46 -14.18
CA PRO A 140 -16.84 -9.40 -13.41
C PRO A 140 -15.84 -8.41 -14.03
N ALA A 141 -15.11 -7.66 -13.19
CA ALA A 141 -14.08 -6.71 -13.62
C ALA A 141 -12.90 -7.40 -14.32
N MET A 142 -12.57 -8.61 -13.90
CA MET A 142 -11.52 -9.45 -14.49
C MET A 142 -11.79 -10.92 -14.18
N SER A 143 -11.10 -11.82 -14.86
CA SER A 143 -11.10 -13.24 -14.48
C SER A 143 -10.27 -13.47 -13.21
N ARG A 144 -10.51 -14.60 -12.54
CA ARG A 144 -9.73 -15.02 -11.37
C ARG A 144 -8.25 -15.22 -11.72
N GLU A 145 -7.98 -15.74 -12.91
CA GLU A 145 -6.63 -15.94 -13.44
C GLU A 145 -5.92 -14.61 -13.70
N GLU A 146 -6.63 -13.59 -14.23
CA GLU A 146 -6.09 -12.25 -14.42
C GLU A 146 -5.76 -11.59 -13.07
N ALA A 147 -6.62 -11.74 -12.06
CA ALA A 147 -6.37 -11.24 -10.71
C ALA A 147 -5.13 -11.88 -10.08
N VAL A 148 -4.97 -13.21 -10.19
CA VAL A 148 -3.76 -13.92 -9.70
C VAL A 148 -2.52 -13.43 -10.44
N LYS A 149 -2.55 -13.32 -11.76
CA LYS A 149 -1.41 -12.80 -12.55
C LYS A 149 -1.05 -11.38 -12.16
N ALA A 150 -2.01 -10.51 -11.88
CA ALA A 150 -1.75 -9.15 -11.43
C ALA A 150 -1.10 -9.14 -10.02
N ILE A 151 -1.50 -10.02 -9.11
CA ILE A 151 -0.82 -10.22 -7.82
C ILE A 151 0.62 -10.68 -8.07
N GLU A 152 0.85 -11.64 -8.97
CA GLU A 152 2.19 -12.14 -9.29
C GLU A 152 3.09 -11.07 -9.93
N VAL A 153 2.52 -10.11 -10.68
CA VAL A 153 3.27 -8.92 -11.13
C VAL A 153 3.78 -8.12 -9.93
N GLY A 154 2.95 -7.85 -8.94
CA GLY A 154 3.36 -7.14 -7.72
C GLY A 154 4.48 -7.87 -6.97
N ILE A 155 4.36 -9.18 -6.80
CA ILE A 155 5.39 -10.04 -6.20
C ILE A 155 6.71 -9.96 -7.02
N GLY A 156 6.60 -9.99 -8.34
CA GLY A 156 7.75 -9.89 -9.26
C GLY A 156 8.45 -8.53 -9.15
N MET A 157 7.69 -7.44 -9.05
CA MET A 157 8.24 -6.09 -8.88
C MET A 157 9.06 -5.97 -7.59
N VAL A 158 8.61 -6.55 -6.49
CA VAL A 158 9.38 -6.57 -5.24
C VAL A 158 10.68 -7.36 -5.40
N ALA A 159 10.64 -8.49 -6.10
CA ALA A 159 11.84 -9.29 -6.37
C ALA A 159 12.85 -8.50 -7.22
N ASP A 160 12.39 -7.88 -8.32
CA ASP A 160 13.22 -7.07 -9.23
C ASP A 160 13.91 -5.91 -8.47
N LEU A 161 13.19 -5.25 -7.55
CA LEU A 161 13.73 -4.15 -6.76
C LEU A 161 14.70 -4.63 -5.67
N LYS A 162 14.41 -5.76 -5.03
CA LYS A 162 15.35 -6.37 -4.09
C LYS A 162 16.70 -6.68 -4.74
N GLU A 163 16.70 -7.24 -5.95
CA GLU A 163 17.92 -7.51 -6.71
C GLU A 163 18.72 -6.24 -7.03
N LYS A 164 18.03 -5.08 -7.17
CA LYS A 164 18.65 -3.76 -7.35
C LYS A 164 19.11 -3.12 -6.02
N GLY A 165 18.97 -3.82 -4.90
CA GLY A 165 19.40 -3.38 -3.58
C GLY A 165 18.43 -2.49 -2.84
N TYR A 166 17.17 -2.41 -3.26
CA TYR A 166 16.11 -1.75 -2.48
C TYR A 166 15.68 -2.66 -1.33
N ASN A 167 15.59 -2.09 -0.13
CA ASN A 167 15.19 -2.82 1.06
C ASN A 167 14.03 -2.18 1.83
N VAL A 168 13.51 -1.05 1.36
CA VAL A 168 12.30 -0.41 1.87
C VAL A 168 11.42 -0.04 0.68
N LEU A 169 10.19 -0.53 0.66
CA LEU A 169 9.27 -0.29 -0.45
C LEU A 169 7.98 0.38 0.04
N ALA A 170 7.29 1.00 -0.89
CA ALA A 170 5.94 1.51 -0.71
C ALA A 170 5.10 1.21 -1.95
N THR A 171 3.79 1.19 -1.78
CA THR A 171 2.84 1.13 -2.88
C THR A 171 2.25 2.50 -3.15
N GLY A 172 2.03 2.78 -4.41
CA GLY A 172 1.20 3.85 -4.95
C GLY A 172 0.34 3.29 -6.08
N GLU A 173 -0.57 4.08 -6.56
CA GLU A 173 -1.47 3.70 -7.65
C GLU A 173 -1.78 4.90 -8.54
N MET A 174 -2.16 4.62 -9.78
CA MET A 174 -2.76 5.58 -10.71
C MET A 174 -3.81 4.86 -11.55
N GLY A 175 -5.09 5.22 -11.37
CA GLY A 175 -6.15 4.56 -12.12
C GLY A 175 -7.47 5.31 -12.01
N ILE A 176 -7.91 5.95 -13.09
CA ILE A 176 -9.21 6.61 -13.07
C ILE A 176 -10.31 5.56 -12.82
N GLY A 177 -11.17 5.84 -11.84
CA GLY A 177 -12.24 4.93 -11.39
C GLY A 177 -11.86 4.00 -10.24
N ASN A 178 -10.60 3.94 -9.81
CA ASN A 178 -10.16 3.01 -8.76
C ASN A 178 -10.72 3.32 -7.36
N THR A 179 -11.12 4.55 -7.06
CA THR A 179 -11.88 4.83 -5.82
C THR A 179 -13.24 4.15 -5.82
N THR A 180 -13.84 3.91 -7.01
CA THR A 180 -15.11 3.19 -7.15
C THR A 180 -14.92 1.70 -6.88
N THR A 181 -13.94 1.07 -7.52
CA THR A 181 -13.61 -0.34 -7.29
C THR A 181 -13.12 -0.58 -5.86
N SER A 182 -12.30 0.33 -5.30
CA SER A 182 -11.88 0.26 -3.90
C SER A 182 -13.05 0.35 -2.92
N SER A 183 -14.02 1.23 -3.16
CA SER A 183 -15.22 1.32 -2.32
C SER A 183 -16.07 0.04 -2.40
N ALA A 184 -16.18 -0.56 -3.59
CA ALA A 184 -16.88 -1.84 -3.77
C ALA A 184 -16.20 -2.97 -2.97
N VAL A 185 -14.89 -3.14 -3.14
CA VAL A 185 -14.10 -4.15 -2.40
C VAL A 185 -14.18 -3.91 -0.89
N CYS A 186 -13.99 -2.65 -0.46
CA CYS A 186 -14.05 -2.27 0.94
C CYS A 186 -15.40 -2.60 1.56
N SER A 187 -16.50 -2.18 0.91
CA SER A 187 -17.86 -2.45 1.39
C SER A 187 -18.10 -3.93 1.67
N VAL A 188 -17.68 -4.79 0.76
CA VAL A 188 -17.84 -6.25 0.87
C VAL A 188 -16.95 -6.83 1.98
N LEU A 189 -15.66 -6.50 1.97
CA LEU A 189 -14.69 -7.16 2.87
C LEU A 189 -14.77 -6.72 4.33
N ILE A 190 -15.26 -5.50 4.61
CA ILE A 190 -15.43 -5.03 6.00
C ILE A 190 -16.89 -5.00 6.44
N ASP A 191 -17.80 -5.54 5.63
CA ASP A 191 -19.26 -5.60 5.91
C ASP A 191 -19.84 -4.24 6.31
N GLN A 192 -19.58 -3.22 5.47
CA GLN A 192 -20.13 -1.88 5.62
C GLN A 192 -20.98 -1.48 4.42
N SER A 193 -22.02 -0.68 4.67
CA SER A 193 -22.85 -0.20 3.56
C SER A 193 -22.04 0.65 2.60
N VAL A 194 -22.39 0.58 1.31
CA VAL A 194 -21.70 1.32 0.24
C VAL A 194 -21.66 2.82 0.51
N GLU A 195 -22.75 3.37 1.09
CA GLU A 195 -22.85 4.79 1.45
C GLU A 195 -21.79 5.25 2.44
N LYS A 196 -21.43 4.38 3.40
CA LYS A 196 -20.44 4.71 4.44
C LYS A 196 -19.01 4.72 3.94
N VAL A 197 -18.72 3.89 2.93
CA VAL A 197 -17.35 3.69 2.46
C VAL A 197 -17.02 4.45 1.19
N THR A 198 -18.02 5.04 0.51
CA THR A 198 -17.83 5.68 -0.79
C THR A 198 -17.68 7.19 -0.64
N GLY A 199 -16.56 7.70 -1.15
CA GLY A 199 -16.25 9.12 -1.23
C GLY A 199 -16.39 9.70 -2.64
N LYS A 200 -16.20 11.02 -2.71
CA LYS A 200 -16.27 11.80 -3.97
C LYS A 200 -15.08 11.57 -4.90
N GLY A 201 -14.06 10.85 -4.44
CA GLY A 201 -12.82 10.69 -5.20
C GLY A 201 -12.24 12.04 -5.63
N ALA A 202 -11.91 12.20 -6.90
CA ALA A 202 -11.33 13.43 -7.47
C ALA A 202 -12.33 14.61 -7.57
N GLY A 203 -13.44 14.61 -6.83
CA GLY A 203 -14.30 15.81 -6.69
C GLY A 203 -15.67 15.72 -7.36
N LEU A 204 -16.39 14.64 -7.21
CA LEU A 204 -17.78 14.49 -7.68
C LEU A 204 -18.75 15.46 -6.99
N THR A 205 -19.83 15.84 -7.67
CA THR A 205 -20.98 16.51 -7.04
C THR A 205 -21.72 15.53 -6.11
N ASN A 206 -22.64 16.04 -5.26
CA ASN A 206 -23.45 15.15 -4.42
C ASN A 206 -24.32 14.20 -5.25
N LYS A 207 -24.89 14.67 -6.36
CA LYS A 207 -25.70 13.86 -7.27
C LYS A 207 -24.86 12.74 -7.94
N ASP A 208 -23.65 13.06 -8.36
CA ASP A 208 -22.76 12.07 -8.98
C ASP A 208 -22.25 11.05 -7.94
N LEU A 209 -22.08 11.46 -6.68
CA LEU A 209 -21.78 10.54 -5.58
C LEU A 209 -22.94 9.55 -5.34
N GLU A 210 -24.19 10.01 -5.33
CA GLU A 210 -25.36 9.12 -5.22
C GLU A 210 -25.39 8.12 -6.38
N HIS A 211 -25.12 8.58 -7.60
CA HIS A 211 -25.01 7.71 -8.77
C HIS A 211 -23.88 6.67 -8.62
N LYS A 212 -22.70 7.10 -8.20
CA LYS A 212 -21.56 6.20 -7.95
C LYS A 212 -21.91 5.12 -6.90
N ILE A 213 -22.58 5.49 -5.82
CA ILE A 213 -23.04 4.56 -4.79
C ILE A 213 -24.00 3.53 -5.38
N GLU A 214 -24.93 3.95 -6.23
CA GLU A 214 -25.89 3.05 -6.86
C GLU A 214 -25.20 2.08 -7.83
N VAL A 215 -24.26 2.57 -8.66
CA VAL A 215 -23.45 1.72 -9.55
C VAL A 215 -22.70 0.65 -8.75
N ILE A 216 -22.06 1.01 -7.63
CA ILE A 216 -21.33 0.06 -6.77
C ILE A 216 -22.30 -1.01 -6.22
N ARG A 217 -23.46 -0.58 -5.68
CA ARG A 217 -24.46 -1.50 -5.10
C ARG A 217 -24.95 -2.51 -6.13
N GLN A 218 -25.31 -2.03 -7.32
CA GLN A 218 -25.78 -2.87 -8.43
C GLN A 218 -24.68 -3.83 -8.91
N SER A 219 -23.43 -3.37 -8.97
CA SER A 219 -22.28 -4.20 -9.38
C SER A 219 -22.02 -5.35 -8.41
N ILE A 220 -22.06 -5.09 -7.11
CA ILE A 220 -21.91 -6.13 -6.06
C ILE A 220 -23.04 -7.18 -6.19
N ALA A 221 -24.28 -6.73 -6.33
CA ALA A 221 -25.45 -7.61 -6.45
C ALA A 221 -25.43 -8.43 -7.75
N LEU A 222 -25.12 -7.80 -8.89
CA LEU A 222 -25.06 -8.45 -10.21
C LEU A 222 -24.03 -9.59 -10.21
N ASN A 223 -22.85 -9.32 -9.68
CA ASN A 223 -21.74 -10.26 -9.71
C ASN A 223 -21.82 -11.34 -8.61
N LYS A 224 -22.80 -11.27 -7.69
CA LYS A 224 -22.96 -12.22 -6.59
C LYS A 224 -21.63 -12.45 -5.87
N VAL A 225 -21.04 -11.34 -5.41
CA VAL A 225 -19.69 -11.34 -4.81
C VAL A 225 -19.69 -12.17 -3.54
N ASN A 226 -18.72 -13.07 -3.38
CA ASN A 226 -18.53 -13.88 -2.19
C ASN A 226 -17.55 -13.19 -1.23
N ALA A 227 -18.05 -12.66 -0.11
CA ALA A 227 -17.26 -11.95 0.89
C ALA A 227 -16.20 -12.84 1.59
N ASP A 228 -16.41 -14.15 1.61
CA ASP A 228 -15.47 -15.11 2.24
C ASP A 228 -14.29 -15.47 1.33
N ASP A 229 -14.32 -15.08 0.05
CA ASP A 229 -13.23 -15.29 -0.90
C ASP A 229 -12.68 -13.94 -1.40
N PRO A 230 -11.59 -13.42 -0.80
CA PRO A 230 -11.02 -12.12 -1.19
C PRO A 230 -10.60 -12.05 -2.66
N LEU A 231 -10.24 -13.18 -3.27
CA LEU A 231 -9.89 -13.24 -4.68
C LEU A 231 -11.12 -13.17 -5.58
N ASP A 232 -12.27 -13.72 -5.15
CA ASP A 232 -13.55 -13.54 -5.83
C ASP A 232 -14.00 -12.07 -5.79
N VAL A 233 -13.89 -11.44 -4.63
CA VAL A 233 -14.17 -9.99 -4.46
C VAL A 233 -13.31 -9.16 -5.40
N LEU A 234 -12.00 -9.41 -5.40
CA LEU A 234 -11.02 -8.71 -6.24
C LEU A 234 -11.34 -8.88 -7.73
N ALA A 235 -11.60 -10.11 -8.18
CA ALA A 235 -11.89 -10.42 -9.57
C ALA A 235 -13.19 -9.78 -10.05
N LYS A 236 -14.23 -9.76 -9.22
CA LYS A 236 -15.56 -9.30 -9.62
C LYS A 236 -15.74 -7.78 -9.59
N VAL A 237 -15.21 -7.12 -8.53
CA VAL A 237 -15.45 -5.69 -8.31
C VAL A 237 -14.17 -4.89 -7.99
N GLY A 238 -12.99 -5.49 -8.13
CA GLY A 238 -11.71 -4.84 -7.90
C GLY A 238 -11.08 -4.21 -9.14
N GLY A 239 -9.76 -3.98 -9.07
CA GLY A 239 -8.92 -3.39 -10.12
C GLY A 239 -7.57 -4.11 -10.21
N LEU A 240 -6.92 -3.98 -11.39
CA LEU A 240 -5.59 -4.58 -11.62
C LEU A 240 -4.51 -3.87 -10.77
N ASP A 241 -4.64 -2.57 -10.54
CA ASP A 241 -3.81 -1.78 -9.64
C ASP A 241 -3.90 -2.28 -8.20
N ILE A 242 -5.11 -2.52 -7.70
CA ILE A 242 -5.37 -3.09 -6.37
C ILE A 242 -4.73 -4.48 -6.26
N ALA A 243 -4.91 -5.33 -7.28
CA ALA A 243 -4.31 -6.66 -7.32
C ALA A 243 -2.77 -6.62 -7.30
N GLY A 244 -2.17 -5.73 -8.11
CA GLY A 244 -0.73 -5.53 -8.16
C GLY A 244 -0.15 -5.06 -6.83
N MET A 245 -0.82 -4.10 -6.16
CA MET A 245 -0.41 -3.65 -4.83
C MET A 245 -0.53 -4.75 -3.77
N ALA A 246 -1.60 -5.56 -3.80
CA ALA A 246 -1.73 -6.72 -2.92
C ALA A 246 -0.55 -7.70 -3.10
N GLY A 247 -0.13 -7.89 -4.35
CA GLY A 247 1.07 -8.66 -4.69
C GLY A 247 2.36 -8.05 -4.13
N CYS A 248 2.50 -6.72 -4.12
CA CYS A 248 3.66 -6.05 -3.50
C CYS A 248 3.73 -6.34 -2.00
N TYR A 249 2.61 -6.38 -1.29
CA TYR A 249 2.58 -6.68 0.13
C TYR A 249 2.96 -8.13 0.44
N ILE A 250 2.40 -9.08 -0.31
CA ILE A 250 2.76 -10.51 -0.19
C ILE A 250 4.23 -10.73 -0.56
N GLY A 251 4.71 -10.08 -1.65
CA GLY A 251 6.10 -10.13 -2.09
C GLY A 251 7.06 -9.56 -1.06
N GLY A 252 6.69 -8.45 -0.39
CA GLY A 252 7.46 -7.87 0.70
C GLY A 252 7.67 -8.86 1.84
N ALA A 253 6.60 -9.52 2.27
CA ALA A 253 6.67 -10.55 3.31
C ALA A 253 7.52 -11.76 2.89
N ALA A 254 7.33 -12.26 1.66
CA ALA A 254 8.09 -13.39 1.14
C ALA A 254 9.60 -13.12 0.98
N LEU A 255 9.98 -11.86 0.87
CA LEU A 255 11.35 -11.43 0.61
C LEU A 255 11.98 -10.62 1.76
N ASN A 256 11.34 -10.57 2.92
CA ASN A 256 11.80 -9.84 4.11
C ASN A 256 12.04 -8.35 3.82
N ILE A 257 11.09 -7.71 3.14
CA ILE A 257 11.12 -6.28 2.83
C ILE A 257 9.88 -5.60 3.45
N PRO A 258 10.05 -4.58 4.29
CA PRO A 258 8.96 -3.77 4.79
C PRO A 258 8.31 -2.97 3.66
N VAL A 259 6.97 -2.95 3.61
CA VAL A 259 6.23 -2.21 2.60
C VAL A 259 5.29 -1.21 3.26
N PHE A 260 5.43 0.06 2.89
CA PHE A 260 4.55 1.13 3.38
C PHE A 260 3.26 1.18 2.58
N ILE A 261 2.15 1.28 3.32
CA ILE A 261 0.81 1.48 2.79
C ILE A 261 0.60 2.99 2.64
N ASP A 262 0.11 3.44 1.49
CA ASP A 262 -0.25 4.83 1.25
C ASP A 262 -1.61 5.19 1.87
N GLY A 263 -2.60 5.51 1.05
CA GLY A 263 -3.93 5.95 1.45
C GLY A 263 -5.00 4.86 1.41
N PHE A 264 -6.24 5.27 1.08
CA PHE A 264 -7.40 4.39 1.09
C PHE A 264 -7.27 3.20 0.12
N ILE A 265 -6.94 3.45 -1.15
CA ILE A 265 -6.85 2.40 -2.17
C ILE A 265 -5.76 1.38 -1.85
N SER A 266 -4.57 1.86 -1.44
CA SER A 266 -3.47 1.02 -0.96
C SER A 266 -3.87 0.20 0.28
N SER A 267 -4.67 0.78 1.19
CA SER A 267 -5.18 0.04 2.37
C SER A 267 -6.18 -1.05 1.99
N VAL A 268 -6.99 -0.84 0.94
CA VAL A 268 -7.88 -1.88 0.38
C VAL A 268 -7.05 -3.03 -0.19
N ALA A 269 -5.99 -2.74 -0.92
CA ALA A 269 -5.05 -3.75 -1.41
C ALA A 269 -4.37 -4.51 -0.26
N ALA A 270 -4.00 -3.81 0.82
CA ALA A 270 -3.45 -4.43 2.03
C ALA A 270 -4.46 -5.34 2.71
N LEU A 271 -5.74 -4.96 2.78
CA LEU A 271 -6.80 -5.82 3.31
C LEU A 271 -6.93 -7.11 2.50
N ILE A 272 -6.92 -7.02 1.15
CA ILE A 272 -6.93 -8.20 0.28
C ILE A 272 -5.73 -9.09 0.57
N ALA A 273 -4.52 -8.52 0.62
CA ALA A 273 -3.30 -9.27 0.89
C ALA A 273 -3.37 -10.00 2.24
N ILE A 274 -3.82 -9.32 3.31
CA ILE A 274 -3.94 -9.89 4.66
C ILE A 274 -5.04 -10.97 4.72
N ARG A 275 -6.16 -10.79 3.99
CA ARG A 275 -7.21 -11.80 3.93
C ARG A 275 -6.79 -13.04 3.16
N LEU A 276 -5.95 -12.90 2.12
CA LEU A 276 -5.38 -14.01 1.37
C LEU A 276 -4.24 -14.70 2.13
N VAL A 277 -3.40 -13.90 2.80
CA VAL A 277 -2.14 -14.33 3.43
C VAL A 277 -1.93 -13.54 4.72
N PRO A 278 -2.56 -13.93 5.85
CA PRO A 278 -2.49 -13.19 7.10
C PRO A 278 -1.06 -12.96 7.61
N GLU A 279 -0.14 -13.85 7.28
CA GLU A 279 1.27 -13.80 7.68
C GLU A 279 2.01 -12.60 7.07
N CYS A 280 1.47 -11.94 6.03
CA CYS A 280 2.09 -10.74 5.47
C CYS A 280 1.87 -9.48 6.34
N ALA A 281 0.85 -9.47 7.22
CA ALA A 281 0.49 -8.30 8.01
C ALA A 281 1.64 -7.67 8.82
N PRO A 282 2.55 -8.44 9.46
CA PRO A 282 3.68 -7.87 10.21
C PRO A 282 4.70 -7.13 9.34
N TYR A 283 4.66 -7.28 8.03
CA TYR A 283 5.59 -6.63 7.08
C TYR A 283 5.10 -5.27 6.58
N LEU A 284 3.85 -4.88 6.95
CA LEU A 284 3.16 -3.72 6.42
C LEU A 284 3.13 -2.55 7.41
N PHE A 285 3.49 -1.36 6.93
CA PHE A 285 3.55 -0.13 7.70
C PHE A 285 2.53 0.89 7.17
N PRO A 286 1.49 1.24 7.94
CA PRO A 286 0.54 2.26 7.52
C PRO A 286 1.19 3.65 7.61
N SER A 287 1.17 4.44 6.56
CA SER A 287 1.74 5.77 6.58
C SER A 287 0.79 6.81 7.17
N HIS A 288 -0.32 7.06 6.49
CA HIS A 288 -1.30 8.06 6.90
C HIS A 288 -2.73 7.51 6.91
N CYS A 289 -3.62 8.20 7.62
CA CYS A 289 -5.05 7.99 7.48
C CYS A 289 -5.58 8.84 6.33
N SER A 290 -6.11 8.20 5.30
CA SER A 290 -6.75 8.91 4.21
C SER A 290 -8.01 9.65 4.67
N ASN A 291 -8.28 10.82 4.07
CA ASN A 291 -9.52 11.59 4.30
C ASN A 291 -10.73 11.03 3.53
N GLU A 292 -10.58 9.95 2.79
CA GLU A 292 -11.71 9.21 2.22
C GLU A 292 -12.59 8.63 3.35
N PRO A 293 -13.92 8.51 3.17
CA PRO A 293 -14.84 8.10 4.24
C PRO A 293 -14.44 6.80 4.94
N ALA A 294 -13.92 5.82 4.21
CA ALA A 294 -13.47 4.55 4.76
C ALA A 294 -12.00 4.56 5.24
N GLY A 295 -11.27 5.67 5.13
CA GLY A 295 -9.85 5.73 5.45
C GLY A 295 -9.49 5.21 6.83
N ARG A 296 -10.25 5.57 7.86
CA ARG A 296 -10.05 5.05 9.22
C ARG A 296 -10.58 3.62 9.37
N MET A 297 -11.77 3.33 8.82
CA MET A 297 -12.41 2.01 8.95
C MET A 297 -11.54 0.90 8.37
N ILE A 298 -10.89 1.13 7.23
CA ILE A 298 -10.04 0.13 6.60
C ILE A 298 -8.76 -0.13 7.41
N LEU A 299 -8.16 0.91 8.01
CA LEU A 299 -7.00 0.75 8.88
C LEU A 299 -7.36 -0.04 10.15
N ASP A 300 -8.52 0.23 10.74
CA ASP A 300 -9.02 -0.53 11.89
C ASP A 300 -9.28 -2.01 11.51
N ALA A 301 -9.84 -2.26 10.31
CA ALA A 301 -10.10 -3.61 9.81
C ALA A 301 -8.82 -4.44 9.57
N ILE A 302 -7.71 -3.80 9.20
CA ILE A 302 -6.40 -4.47 9.07
C ILE A 302 -5.55 -4.40 10.35
N GLY A 303 -6.09 -3.88 11.45
CA GLY A 303 -5.40 -3.80 12.74
C GLY A 303 -4.19 -2.86 12.74
N LYS A 304 -4.23 -1.78 11.95
CA LYS A 304 -3.12 -0.84 11.79
C LYS A 304 -3.47 0.56 12.26
N GLN A 305 -2.51 1.25 12.85
CA GLN A 305 -2.64 2.65 13.25
C GLN A 305 -1.72 3.52 12.39
N PRO A 306 -2.23 4.59 11.74
CA PRO A 306 -1.41 5.46 10.91
C PRO A 306 -0.40 6.25 11.76
N TYR A 307 0.73 6.62 11.16
CA TYR A 307 1.70 7.53 11.77
C TYR A 307 1.32 8.99 11.55
N ILE A 308 0.55 9.29 10.50
CA ILE A 308 0.27 10.66 10.04
C ILE A 308 -1.24 10.87 9.92
N LEU A 309 -1.71 12.01 10.44
CA LEU A 309 -3.08 12.51 10.28
C LEU A 309 -3.01 13.89 9.61
N ALA A 310 -3.04 13.92 8.27
CA ALA A 310 -2.88 15.13 7.47
C ALA A 310 -4.06 15.41 6.52
N ASN A 311 -5.16 14.65 6.66
CA ASN A 311 -6.36 14.77 5.83
C ASN A 311 -6.09 14.68 4.32
N MET A 312 -5.08 13.89 3.92
CA MET A 312 -4.72 13.68 2.52
C MET A 312 -5.65 12.66 1.87
N CYS A 313 -5.91 12.85 0.57
CA CYS A 313 -6.68 11.91 -0.26
C CYS A 313 -6.23 11.92 -1.73
N LEU A 314 -4.94 12.15 -2.00
CA LEU A 314 -4.41 12.23 -3.36
C LEU A 314 -4.16 10.84 -3.98
N GLY A 315 -3.46 9.95 -3.29
CA GLY A 315 -2.94 8.70 -3.83
C GLY A 315 -1.50 8.80 -4.34
N GLU A 316 -1.16 8.10 -5.39
CA GLU A 316 0.17 8.03 -6.05
C GLU A 316 1.29 7.46 -5.15
N GLY A 317 1.07 7.17 -3.88
CA GLY A 317 2.09 6.83 -2.89
C GLY A 317 2.57 8.02 -2.06
N THR A 318 1.90 9.18 -2.14
CA THR A 318 2.34 10.43 -1.51
C THR A 318 2.38 10.38 0.01
N GLY A 319 1.45 9.70 0.66
CA GLY A 319 1.50 9.49 2.10
C GLY A 319 2.59 8.48 2.49
N ALA A 320 2.82 7.48 1.66
CA ALA A 320 3.83 6.46 1.93
C ALA A 320 5.25 7.02 1.98
N VAL A 321 5.62 7.95 1.09
CA VAL A 321 6.94 8.60 1.14
C VAL A 321 7.13 9.48 2.37
N MET A 322 6.04 10.05 2.93
CA MET A 322 6.10 10.70 4.23
C MET A 322 6.38 9.68 5.35
N GLY A 323 5.84 8.46 5.24
CA GLY A 323 6.15 7.34 6.13
C GLY A 323 7.63 6.97 6.09
N PHE A 324 8.28 7.02 4.94
CA PHE A 324 9.73 6.84 4.82
C PHE A 324 10.52 7.87 5.63
N THR A 325 10.09 9.14 5.59
CA THR A 325 10.73 10.20 6.39
C THR A 325 10.56 9.96 7.90
N ILE A 326 9.41 9.43 8.33
CA ILE A 326 9.21 9.00 9.72
C ILE A 326 10.19 7.88 10.09
N ALA A 327 10.39 6.91 9.20
CA ALA A 327 11.39 5.85 9.41
C ALA A 327 12.81 6.42 9.49
N ASP A 328 13.16 7.40 8.64
CA ASP A 328 14.48 8.07 8.72
C ASP A 328 14.70 8.70 10.10
N TYR A 329 13.71 9.38 10.68
CA TYR A 329 13.80 9.92 12.04
C TYR A 329 13.99 8.83 13.08
N ALA A 330 13.25 7.72 12.99
CA ALA A 330 13.34 6.61 13.93
C ALA A 330 14.74 5.97 13.89
N PHE A 331 15.24 5.65 12.71
CA PHE A 331 16.55 5.03 12.52
C PHE A 331 17.70 5.97 12.89
N LYS A 332 17.57 7.27 12.58
CA LYS A 332 18.56 8.25 12.97
C LYS A 332 18.65 8.37 14.50
N ALA A 333 17.52 8.43 15.19
CA ALA A 333 17.50 8.40 16.65
C ALA A 333 18.11 7.11 17.22
N TYR A 334 17.77 5.96 16.65
CA TYR A 334 18.30 4.66 17.10
C TYR A 334 19.82 4.56 17.00
N TRP A 335 20.42 5.11 15.95
CA TRP A 335 21.85 4.98 15.70
C TRP A 335 22.69 6.11 16.28
N GLU A 336 22.16 7.33 16.35
CA GLU A 336 22.94 8.51 16.73
C GLU A 336 22.73 8.99 18.18
N LEU A 337 21.67 8.54 18.88
CA LEU A 337 21.53 8.86 20.30
C LEU A 337 22.66 8.22 21.10
N PRO A 338 23.36 9.01 21.96
CA PRO A 338 24.34 8.46 22.84
C PRO A 338 23.72 7.57 23.94
N SER A 339 24.48 6.62 24.45
CA SER A 339 24.04 5.80 25.59
C SER A 339 24.01 6.61 26.92
N PHE A 340 23.32 6.08 27.94
CA PHE A 340 23.34 6.67 29.25
C PHE A 340 24.78 6.84 29.80
N GLU A 341 25.66 5.88 29.55
CA GLU A 341 27.06 5.97 29.93
C GLU A 341 27.79 7.17 29.31
N GLN A 342 27.46 7.49 28.06
CA GLN A 342 28.05 8.61 27.31
C GLN A 342 27.50 9.98 27.72
N THR A 343 26.31 10.04 28.30
CA THR A 343 25.61 11.30 28.63
C THR A 343 25.83 11.79 30.05
N ASN A 344 26.49 11.01 30.91
CA ASN A 344 26.74 11.33 32.32
C ASN A 344 25.47 11.58 33.17
N PHE A 345 24.32 11.10 32.79
CA PHE A 345 23.12 11.03 33.64
C PHE A 345 22.69 9.58 33.84
N GLY A 346 22.07 9.31 34.97
CA GLY A 346 21.76 7.95 35.41
C GLY A 346 20.79 7.23 34.46
N THR A 347 20.86 5.90 34.50
CA THR A 347 19.90 5.04 33.78
C THR A 347 18.51 5.17 34.40
N TYR A 348 17.49 5.09 33.54
CA TYR A 348 16.09 4.94 33.97
C TYR A 348 15.80 3.47 34.25
N GLU A 349 15.03 3.22 35.32
CA GLU A 349 14.49 1.90 35.63
C GLU A 349 13.00 1.86 35.25
N GLU A 350 12.52 0.72 34.80
CA GLU A 350 11.05 0.51 34.64
C GLU A 350 10.44 0.53 36.06
N LEU A 351 9.65 1.55 36.33
CA LEU A 351 8.82 1.64 37.52
C LEU A 351 7.47 1.00 37.23
N ASN A 352 7.10 -0.05 37.99
CA ASN A 352 5.82 -0.74 37.93
C ASN A 352 4.65 0.17 38.35
#